data_9229db9b22cdd2354055781f94840a35
#
_entry.id   9229db9b22cdd2354055781f94840a35
#
_cell.length_a   1.000
_cell.length_b   1.000
_cell.length_c   1.000
_cell.angle_alpha   90.00
_cell.angle_beta   90.00
_cell.angle_gamma   90.00
#
_symmetry.space_group_name_H-M   'P 1'
#
loop_
_entity.id
_entity.type
_entity.pdbx_description
1 polymer ?
#
loop_
_entity_poly.entity_id
_entity_poly.type
_entity_poly.pdbx_seq_one_letter_code
_entity_poly.pdbx_strand_id
1 'polypeptide(L)'
;MRAAFLVVLAALSTSPASAANLELQAKISLAGGRGRIDHMAFDPVSRRLFVAELGNDSVAVIDVDDHRLERRIADLREPQGIAYYAPLQRLYVTGGGDGTVRAYDARDYRELKRIKLGSDADNIRVDLRAQRLYVGYGDGGVAILQPDSLDLVGDIRLNAHPESFQLSASDGRIYINIPESHSIAIVDTAADNRVSSFDAKWGGNFPMAIDEVSQTLLAVFRKPPRIARYSSKDGHLLRDVETCADADDVFLDAKRRRLYVVCGQGAIDILESVTLKRIERLATSPGARTGLYSSEADLLFIAVPARTGGEAAVWVWSPAP
;
A
#
# COMPACT_ATOMS: atom_id res chain seq x y z
N MET A 1 -77.94 0.29 -10.38
CA MET A 1 -76.57 0.55 -10.87
C MET A 1 -75.63 0.44 -9.68
N ARG A 2 -74.83 -0.61 -9.60
CA ARG A 2 -73.80 -0.83 -8.56
C ARG A 2 -72.44 -0.52 -9.17
N ALA A 3 -71.77 0.52 -8.66
CA ALA A 3 -70.41 0.86 -9.07
C ALA A 3 -69.43 -0.04 -8.29
N ALA A 4 -68.60 -0.80 -9.03
CA ALA A 4 -67.50 -1.60 -8.47
C ALA A 4 -66.25 -0.70 -8.41
N PHE A 5 -65.71 -0.48 -7.21
CA PHE A 5 -64.38 0.19 -7.05
C PHE A 5 -63.30 -0.85 -7.16
N LEU A 6 -62.44 -0.67 -8.19
CA LEU A 6 -61.26 -1.48 -8.36
C LEU A 6 -60.11 -0.86 -7.52
N VAL A 7 -59.69 -1.53 -6.45
CA VAL A 7 -58.51 -1.12 -5.67
C VAL A 7 -57.28 -1.76 -6.35
N VAL A 8 -56.44 -0.91 -6.97
CA VAL A 8 -55.15 -1.34 -7.50
C VAL A 8 -54.15 -1.26 -6.36
N LEU A 9 -53.73 -2.41 -5.84
CA LEU A 9 -52.58 -2.52 -4.92
C LEU A 9 -51.29 -2.38 -5.72
N ALA A 10 -50.58 -1.26 -5.59
CA ALA A 10 -49.23 -1.09 -6.09
C ALA A 10 -48.27 -1.84 -5.16
N ALA A 11 -47.73 -2.96 -5.59
CA ALA A 11 -46.65 -3.67 -4.91
C ALA A 11 -45.36 -2.86 -5.05
N LEU A 12 -44.92 -2.20 -3.97
CA LEU A 12 -43.60 -1.61 -3.84
C LEU A 12 -42.57 -2.75 -3.78
N SER A 13 -41.92 -3.03 -4.89
CA SER A 13 -40.76 -3.91 -4.93
C SER A 13 -39.56 -3.20 -4.31
N THR A 14 -39.27 -3.46 -3.04
CA THR A 14 -38.02 -3.09 -2.41
C THR A 14 -36.92 -4.00 -2.96
N SER A 15 -36.12 -3.51 -3.90
CA SER A 15 -34.87 -4.18 -4.27
C SER A 15 -33.99 -4.25 -3.00
N PRO A 16 -33.40 -5.41 -2.65
CA PRO A 16 -32.44 -5.46 -1.58
C PRO A 16 -31.28 -4.54 -1.92
N ALA A 17 -30.94 -3.60 -1.05
CA ALA A 17 -29.72 -2.84 -1.14
C ALA A 17 -28.55 -3.84 -1.17
N SER A 18 -27.76 -3.84 -2.24
CA SER A 18 -26.53 -4.63 -2.28
C SER A 18 -25.68 -4.21 -1.09
N ALA A 19 -25.32 -5.17 -0.24
CA ALA A 19 -24.41 -4.88 0.89
C ALA A 19 -23.12 -4.28 0.33
N ALA A 20 -22.64 -3.19 0.93
CA ALA A 20 -21.39 -2.56 0.54
C ALA A 20 -20.23 -3.56 0.70
N ASN A 21 -19.29 -3.58 -0.25
CA ASN A 21 -18.15 -4.50 -0.18
C ASN A 21 -17.09 -4.10 0.86
N LEU A 22 -17.10 -2.82 1.27
CA LEU A 22 -16.31 -2.25 2.36
C LEU A 22 -17.22 -1.41 3.25
N GLU A 23 -17.13 -1.58 4.56
CA GLU A 23 -17.89 -0.83 5.54
C GLU A 23 -16.96 0.08 6.34
N LEU A 24 -17.24 1.38 6.35
CA LEU A 24 -16.47 2.36 7.13
C LEU A 24 -16.74 2.17 8.62
N GLN A 25 -15.71 1.78 9.37
CA GLN A 25 -15.76 1.52 10.80
C GLN A 25 -15.44 2.79 11.63
N ALA A 26 -14.41 3.53 11.21
CA ALA A 26 -13.94 4.70 11.94
C ALA A 26 -13.24 5.72 11.02
N LYS A 27 -13.19 6.96 11.50
CA LYS A 27 -12.33 8.04 10.99
C LYS A 27 -11.50 8.55 12.15
N ILE A 28 -10.23 8.18 12.18
CA ILE A 28 -9.32 8.51 13.28
C ILE A 28 -8.60 9.81 12.92
N SER A 29 -8.84 10.88 13.69
CA SER A 29 -8.20 12.17 13.44
C SER A 29 -6.68 12.11 13.64
N LEU A 30 -5.93 12.69 12.70
CA LEU A 30 -4.52 13.00 12.81
C LEU A 30 -4.35 14.49 13.14
N ALA A 31 -4.96 14.95 14.23
CA ALA A 31 -4.98 16.35 14.64
C ALA A 31 -3.60 17.01 14.50
N GLY A 32 -3.53 18.15 13.80
CA GLY A 32 -2.28 18.85 13.50
C GLY A 32 -1.45 18.25 12.36
N GLY A 33 -1.87 17.13 11.75
CA GLY A 33 -1.26 16.57 10.54
C GLY A 33 -1.46 17.48 9.35
N ARG A 34 -0.45 17.60 8.50
CA ARG A 34 -0.46 18.47 7.32
C ARG A 34 0.37 17.88 6.18
N GLY A 35 0.08 18.34 4.98
CA GLY A 35 0.79 17.89 3.78
C GLY A 35 0.44 16.47 3.36
N ARG A 36 1.36 15.86 2.61
CA ARG A 36 1.24 14.50 2.10
C ARG A 36 1.42 13.48 3.23
N ILE A 37 0.63 12.41 3.17
CA ILE A 37 0.80 11.20 3.96
C ILE A 37 1.25 10.10 3.00
N ASP A 38 2.20 9.26 3.45
CA ASP A 38 2.74 8.19 2.66
C ASP A 38 2.43 6.81 3.27
N HIS A 39 3.35 5.84 3.19
CA HIS A 39 3.09 4.45 3.55
C HIS A 39 2.75 4.23 5.03
N MET A 40 2.24 3.04 5.31
CA MET A 40 1.81 2.61 6.63
C MET A 40 2.35 1.22 6.95
N ALA A 41 2.50 0.92 8.25
CA ALA A 41 2.73 -0.42 8.76
C ALA A 41 1.81 -0.69 9.96
N PHE A 42 1.49 -1.94 10.20
CA PHE A 42 0.59 -2.35 11.27
C PHE A 42 1.23 -3.43 12.14
N ASP A 43 1.16 -3.26 13.45
CA ASP A 43 1.43 -4.31 14.43
C ASP A 43 0.12 -4.97 14.84
N PRO A 44 -0.17 -6.20 14.39
CA PRO A 44 -1.42 -6.87 14.68
C PRO A 44 -1.58 -7.29 16.14
N VAL A 45 -0.46 -7.41 16.87
CA VAL A 45 -0.48 -7.83 18.28
C VAL A 45 -0.84 -6.67 19.20
N SER A 46 -0.14 -5.55 19.07
CA SER A 46 -0.43 -4.35 19.88
C SER A 46 -1.56 -3.49 19.29
N ARG A 47 -2.05 -3.82 18.10
CA ARG A 47 -3.07 -3.07 17.36
C ARG A 47 -2.67 -1.62 17.09
N ARG A 48 -1.36 -1.42 16.81
CA ARG A 48 -0.80 -0.10 16.48
C ARG A 48 -0.60 0.03 14.97
N LEU A 49 -1.16 1.11 14.42
CA LEU A 49 -0.91 1.53 13.04
C LEU A 49 0.11 2.66 13.05
N PHE A 50 1.14 2.53 12.22
CA PHE A 50 2.19 3.51 12.00
C PHE A 50 1.96 4.16 10.64
N VAL A 51 1.94 5.49 10.59
CA VAL A 51 1.61 6.27 9.39
C VAL A 51 2.68 7.29 9.11
N ALA A 52 3.32 7.22 7.95
CA ALA A 52 4.31 8.19 7.50
C ALA A 52 3.61 9.52 7.13
N GLU A 53 3.68 10.51 7.99
CA GLU A 53 3.21 11.86 7.72
C GLU A 53 4.34 12.65 7.03
N LEU A 54 4.58 12.36 5.73
CA LEU A 54 5.69 12.93 4.93
C LEU A 54 5.73 14.46 5.04
N GLY A 55 4.60 15.13 4.83
CA GLY A 55 4.51 16.60 4.89
C GLY A 55 4.53 17.17 6.30
N ASN A 56 4.63 16.33 7.34
CA ASN A 56 4.67 16.69 8.75
C ASN A 56 5.98 16.28 9.43
N ASP A 57 6.92 15.70 8.69
CA ASP A 57 8.22 15.20 9.18
C ASP A 57 8.09 14.28 10.41
N SER A 58 7.05 13.45 10.45
CA SER A 58 6.73 12.59 11.60
C SER A 58 6.12 11.26 11.18
N VAL A 59 6.12 10.31 12.10
CA VAL A 59 5.29 9.09 12.02
C VAL A 59 4.22 9.18 13.10
N ALA A 60 2.95 9.13 12.69
CA ALA A 60 1.85 9.02 13.61
C ALA A 60 1.71 7.57 14.09
N VAL A 61 1.55 7.39 15.40
CA VAL A 61 1.24 6.10 16.05
C VAL A 61 -0.21 6.13 16.48
N ILE A 62 -1.01 5.23 15.93
CA ILE A 62 -2.46 5.17 16.14
C ILE A 62 -2.81 3.92 16.92
N ASP A 63 -3.57 4.08 17.98
CA ASP A 63 -4.30 2.99 18.64
C ASP A 63 -5.58 2.71 17.84
N VAL A 64 -5.60 1.56 17.14
CA VAL A 64 -6.71 1.22 16.25
C VAL A 64 -7.96 0.83 17.03
N ASP A 65 -7.82 0.21 18.21
CA ASP A 65 -8.95 -0.22 19.02
C ASP A 65 -9.62 0.96 19.74
N ASP A 66 -8.81 1.90 20.25
CA ASP A 66 -9.30 3.14 20.89
C ASP A 66 -9.64 4.24 19.88
N HIS A 67 -9.42 4.02 18.58
CA HIS A 67 -9.65 4.98 17.50
C HIS A 67 -8.99 6.35 17.74
N ARG A 68 -7.75 6.38 18.22
CA ARG A 68 -7.07 7.64 18.57
C ARG A 68 -5.61 7.70 18.13
N LEU A 69 -5.16 8.89 17.82
CA LEU A 69 -3.74 9.20 17.74
C LEU A 69 -3.11 9.09 19.13
N GLU A 70 -2.17 8.17 19.31
CA GLU A 70 -1.46 7.97 20.56
C GLU A 70 -0.31 8.96 20.73
N ARG A 71 0.55 9.06 19.71
CA ARG A 71 1.70 9.97 19.66
C ARG A 71 2.24 10.15 18.25
N ARG A 72 3.26 11.01 18.15
CA ARG A 72 4.11 11.14 16.95
C ARG A 72 5.56 10.87 17.30
N ILE A 73 6.25 10.18 16.38
CA ILE A 73 7.71 10.11 16.33
C ILE A 73 8.13 11.26 15.41
N ALA A 74 8.77 12.27 15.99
CA ALA A 74 9.16 13.52 15.29
C ALA A 74 10.60 13.48 14.80
N ASP A 75 11.06 14.63 14.26
CA ASP A 75 12.43 14.85 13.80
C ASP A 75 12.88 13.89 12.67
N LEU A 76 11.94 13.52 11.81
CA LEU A 76 12.18 12.83 10.57
C LEU A 76 12.37 13.83 9.42
N ARG A 77 12.78 13.34 8.27
CA ARG A 77 12.91 14.14 7.05
C ARG A 77 12.14 13.44 5.92
N GLU A 78 10.94 13.94 5.66
CA GLU A 78 10.04 13.37 4.65
C GLU A 78 9.95 11.84 4.78
N PRO A 79 9.40 11.31 5.91
CA PRO A 79 9.28 9.87 6.09
C PRO A 79 8.34 9.31 5.03
N GLN A 80 8.76 8.23 4.38
CA GLN A 80 8.02 7.57 3.30
C GLN A 80 7.71 6.11 3.65
N GLY A 81 8.66 5.21 3.50
CA GLY A 81 8.47 3.80 3.79
C GLY A 81 8.44 3.50 5.28
N ILE A 82 7.55 2.62 5.69
CA ILE A 82 7.47 2.09 7.05
C ILE A 82 7.34 0.57 7.00
N ALA A 83 8.07 -0.12 7.89
CA ALA A 83 7.93 -1.56 8.08
C ALA A 83 7.98 -1.92 9.57
N TYR A 84 7.10 -2.81 10.00
CA TYR A 84 7.14 -3.42 11.33
C TYR A 84 7.73 -4.83 11.23
N TYR A 85 8.71 -5.13 12.08
CA TYR A 85 9.36 -6.45 12.15
C TYR A 85 9.10 -7.09 13.51
N ALA A 86 8.07 -7.92 13.56
CA ALA A 86 7.58 -8.55 14.79
C ALA A 86 8.62 -9.35 15.57
N PRO A 87 9.55 -10.13 14.95
CA PRO A 87 10.52 -10.91 15.70
C PRO A 87 11.43 -10.10 16.61
N LEU A 88 11.71 -8.85 16.28
CA LEU A 88 12.53 -7.94 17.08
C LEU A 88 11.72 -6.82 17.74
N GLN A 89 10.41 -6.76 17.52
CA GLN A 89 9.54 -5.65 17.92
C GLN A 89 10.14 -4.31 17.50
N ARG A 90 10.50 -4.19 16.22
CA ARG A 90 11.12 -2.98 15.65
C ARG A 90 10.28 -2.35 14.57
N LEU A 91 10.27 -1.05 14.60
CA LEU A 91 9.73 -0.22 13.54
C LEU A 91 10.91 0.36 12.74
N TYR A 92 10.86 0.22 11.40
CA TYR A 92 11.80 0.84 10.48
C TYR A 92 11.10 1.93 9.70
N VAL A 93 11.78 3.08 9.57
CA VAL A 93 11.28 4.22 8.83
C VAL A 93 12.34 4.69 7.86
N THR A 94 11.97 4.87 6.61
CA THR A 94 12.83 5.48 5.59
C THR A 94 12.52 6.96 5.44
N GLY A 95 13.52 7.76 5.14
CA GLY A 95 13.41 9.20 4.93
C GLY A 95 13.81 9.58 3.50
N GLY A 96 12.84 10.02 2.69
CA GLY A 96 13.10 10.51 1.33
C GLY A 96 13.96 11.76 1.33
N GLY A 97 13.72 12.68 2.26
CA GLY A 97 14.43 13.96 2.32
C GLY A 97 15.91 13.88 2.73
N ASP A 98 16.31 12.82 3.45
CA ASP A 98 17.71 12.68 3.92
C ASP A 98 18.37 11.34 3.54
N GLY A 99 17.64 10.42 2.90
CA GLY A 99 18.12 9.09 2.49
C GLY A 99 18.46 8.18 3.66
N THR A 100 17.83 8.39 4.84
CA THR A 100 18.10 7.58 6.03
C THR A 100 17.17 6.40 6.16
N VAL A 101 17.65 5.33 6.81
CA VAL A 101 16.84 4.26 7.37
C VAL A 101 17.06 4.27 8.88
N ARG A 102 15.98 4.37 9.64
CA ARG A 102 16.00 4.45 11.09
C ARG A 102 15.25 3.26 11.69
N ALA A 103 15.83 2.66 12.73
CA ALA A 103 15.22 1.59 13.51
C ALA A 103 14.80 2.11 14.87
N TYR A 104 13.57 1.82 15.27
CA TYR A 104 12.99 2.18 16.57
C TYR A 104 12.57 0.92 17.33
N ASP A 105 12.65 0.95 18.65
CA ASP A 105 11.95 -0.01 19.50
C ASP A 105 10.45 0.27 19.41
N ALA A 106 9.64 -0.69 19.02
CA ALA A 106 8.20 -0.46 18.81
C ALA A 106 7.40 -0.36 20.11
N ARG A 107 8.03 -0.59 21.29
CA ARG A 107 7.37 -0.51 22.60
C ARG A 107 7.39 0.91 23.18
N ASP A 108 8.49 1.63 22.98
CA ASP A 108 8.70 2.97 23.54
C ASP A 108 9.03 4.04 22.47
N TYR A 109 9.26 3.59 21.23
CA TYR A 109 9.58 4.41 20.04
C TYR A 109 10.92 5.14 20.16
N ARG A 110 11.84 4.63 20.96
CA ARG A 110 13.22 5.13 21.06
C ARG A 110 14.00 4.69 19.83
N GLU A 111 14.69 5.64 19.20
CA GLU A 111 15.60 5.34 18.10
C GLU A 111 16.75 4.45 18.59
N LEU A 112 16.93 3.31 17.92
CA LEU A 112 17.95 2.33 18.21
C LEU A 112 19.19 2.51 17.34
N LYS A 113 18.95 2.74 16.04
CA LYS A 113 20.01 2.88 15.04
C LYS A 113 19.52 3.67 13.84
N ARG A 114 20.46 4.29 13.14
CA ARG A 114 20.25 5.04 11.91
C ARG A 114 21.41 4.79 10.97
N ILE A 115 21.10 4.62 9.67
CA ILE A 115 22.09 4.61 8.60
C ILE A 115 21.66 5.55 7.49
N LYS A 116 22.58 5.90 6.60
CA LYS A 116 22.31 6.69 5.40
C LYS A 116 22.65 5.87 4.17
N LEU A 117 21.69 5.72 3.25
CA LEU A 117 21.86 4.99 1.99
C LEU A 117 22.27 5.89 0.79
N GLY A 118 22.11 7.18 0.91
CA GLY A 118 22.37 8.14 -0.17
C GLY A 118 21.32 9.24 -0.17
N SER A 119 20.38 9.19 -1.10
CA SER A 119 19.21 10.06 -1.20
C SER A 119 17.95 9.21 -1.31
N ASP A 120 16.79 9.82 -1.10
CA ASP A 120 15.47 9.30 -1.43
C ASP A 120 15.30 7.82 -1.05
N ALA A 121 15.39 7.52 0.25
CA ALA A 121 15.05 6.20 0.78
C ALA A 121 13.53 6.13 0.92
N ASP A 122 12.90 5.35 0.04
CA ASP A 122 11.45 5.30 -0.09
C ASP A 122 10.89 3.96 0.43
N ASN A 123 10.49 3.08 -0.43
CA ASN A 123 9.83 1.84 -0.06
C ASN A 123 10.72 0.89 0.75
N ILE A 124 10.16 0.25 1.76
CA ILE A 124 10.81 -0.78 2.56
C ILE A 124 9.94 -2.03 2.62
N ARG A 125 10.56 -3.21 2.50
CA ARG A 125 9.92 -4.51 2.65
C ARG A 125 10.71 -5.41 3.57
N VAL A 126 9.99 -6.25 4.30
CA VAL A 126 10.55 -7.25 5.23
C VAL A 126 10.45 -8.64 4.62
N ASP A 127 11.56 -9.32 4.50
CA ASP A 127 11.60 -10.76 4.26
C ASP A 127 11.81 -11.50 5.59
N LEU A 128 10.73 -12.10 6.09
CA LEU A 128 10.77 -12.87 7.35
C LEU A 128 11.54 -14.17 7.23
N ARG A 129 11.62 -14.77 6.02
CA ARG A 129 12.32 -16.03 5.79
C ARG A 129 13.82 -15.82 5.70
N ALA A 130 14.24 -14.87 4.87
CA ALA A 130 15.66 -14.52 4.74
C ALA A 130 16.17 -13.68 5.91
N GLN A 131 15.27 -13.14 6.75
CA GLN A 131 15.59 -12.18 7.81
C GLN A 131 16.35 -10.98 7.24
N ARG A 132 15.73 -10.29 6.28
CA ARG A 132 16.31 -9.14 5.57
C ARG A 132 15.29 -8.02 5.46
N LEU A 133 15.82 -6.80 5.39
CA LEU A 133 15.06 -5.63 4.94
C LEU A 133 15.56 -5.28 3.54
N TYR A 134 14.64 -4.94 2.67
CA TYR A 134 14.91 -4.40 1.34
C TYR A 134 14.42 -2.97 1.30
N VAL A 135 15.27 -2.04 0.88
CA VAL A 135 14.97 -0.60 0.85
C VAL A 135 15.28 -0.05 -0.52
N GLY A 136 14.27 0.46 -1.21
CA GLY A 136 14.44 1.22 -2.44
C GLY A 136 15.03 2.60 -2.13
N TYR A 137 16.04 3.06 -2.90
CA TYR A 137 16.65 4.36 -2.65
C TYR A 137 17.33 4.96 -3.88
N GLY A 138 17.51 6.28 -3.85
CA GLY A 138 18.32 7.01 -4.82
C GLY A 138 17.89 6.83 -6.28
N ASP A 139 18.82 6.97 -7.19
CA ASP A 139 18.57 6.91 -8.64
C ASP A 139 18.57 5.47 -9.20
N GLY A 140 18.45 4.45 -8.35
CA GLY A 140 18.38 3.05 -8.79
C GLY A 140 19.09 2.07 -7.87
N GLY A 141 18.78 2.08 -6.58
CA GLY A 141 19.30 1.13 -5.61
C GLY A 141 18.20 0.39 -4.86
N VAL A 142 18.44 -0.89 -4.53
CA VAL A 142 17.72 -1.60 -3.47
C VAL A 142 18.73 -2.17 -2.51
N ALA A 143 18.84 -1.51 -1.34
CA ALA A 143 19.71 -1.94 -0.26
C ALA A 143 19.13 -3.17 0.44
N ILE A 144 19.99 -4.13 0.75
CA ILE A 144 19.66 -5.31 1.56
C ILE A 144 20.32 -5.14 2.94
N LEU A 145 19.52 -5.04 3.99
CA LEU A 145 19.98 -4.74 5.33
C LEU A 145 19.69 -5.88 6.29
N GLN A 146 20.55 -6.03 7.30
CA GLN A 146 20.28 -6.87 8.48
C GLN A 146 19.28 -6.16 9.39
N PRO A 147 18.17 -6.81 9.82
CA PRO A 147 17.17 -6.16 10.67
C PRO A 147 17.67 -5.74 12.05
N ASP A 148 18.60 -6.49 12.65
CA ASP A 148 19.07 -6.22 14.00
C ASP A 148 20.12 -5.10 14.06
N SER A 149 20.98 -5.00 13.07
CA SER A 149 22.11 -4.07 13.06
C SER A 149 22.01 -2.96 12.01
N LEU A 150 21.07 -3.02 11.05
CA LEU A 150 21.01 -2.20 9.84
C LEU A 150 22.29 -2.26 8.99
N ASP A 151 23.13 -3.29 9.16
CA ASP A 151 24.32 -3.43 8.34
C ASP A 151 23.93 -3.75 6.90
N LEU A 152 24.58 -3.05 5.95
CA LEU A 152 24.39 -3.28 4.52
C LEU A 152 25.05 -4.60 4.13
N VAL A 153 24.26 -5.58 3.71
CA VAL A 153 24.74 -6.93 3.34
C VAL A 153 24.62 -7.21 1.84
N GLY A 154 24.00 -6.31 1.10
CA GLY A 154 23.87 -6.37 -0.36
C GLY A 154 23.29 -5.09 -0.91
N ASP A 155 23.49 -4.87 -2.22
CA ASP A 155 23.00 -3.70 -2.92
C ASP A 155 22.70 -4.08 -4.38
N ILE A 156 21.43 -3.97 -4.76
CA ILE A 156 20.95 -4.32 -6.09
C ILE A 156 20.91 -3.03 -6.90
N ARG A 157 21.59 -3.02 -8.05
CA ARG A 157 21.59 -1.88 -8.97
C ARG A 157 20.52 -2.01 -10.03
N LEU A 158 19.74 -0.95 -10.17
CA LEU A 158 18.68 -0.78 -11.15
C LEU A 158 19.04 0.38 -12.10
N ASN A 159 18.29 0.53 -13.17
CA ASN A 159 18.54 1.56 -14.19
C ASN A 159 17.88 2.91 -13.86
N ALA A 160 16.99 2.97 -12.89
CA ALA A 160 16.34 4.19 -12.40
C ALA A 160 15.70 3.94 -11.02
N HIS A 161 15.13 4.98 -10.42
CA HIS A 161 14.51 4.94 -9.09
C HIS A 161 13.46 3.82 -8.97
N PRO A 162 13.57 2.93 -7.95
CA PRO A 162 12.55 1.92 -7.67
C PRO A 162 11.38 2.53 -6.91
N GLU A 163 10.19 2.30 -7.41
CA GLU A 163 8.93 2.58 -6.72
C GLU A 163 8.45 1.34 -5.95
N SER A 164 7.14 1.07 -5.90
CA SER A 164 6.64 -0.12 -5.21
C SER A 164 7.28 -1.41 -5.72
N PHE A 165 7.68 -2.27 -4.80
CA PHE A 165 8.18 -3.60 -5.11
C PHE A 165 7.58 -4.66 -4.19
N GLN A 166 7.60 -5.92 -4.64
CA GLN A 166 7.06 -7.07 -3.92
C GLN A 166 8.09 -8.20 -3.86
N LEU A 167 8.16 -8.84 -2.71
CA LEU A 167 8.96 -10.04 -2.48
C LEU A 167 8.08 -11.26 -2.72
N SER A 168 8.42 -12.09 -3.70
CA SER A 168 7.70 -13.34 -3.95
C SER A 168 8.14 -14.41 -2.97
N ALA A 169 7.18 -14.96 -2.25
CA ALA A 169 7.42 -16.08 -1.34
C ALA A 169 7.52 -17.43 -2.07
N SER A 170 6.97 -17.53 -3.29
CA SER A 170 6.90 -18.79 -4.05
C SER A 170 8.16 -19.08 -4.87
N ASP A 171 8.81 -18.06 -5.44
CA ASP A 171 9.95 -18.24 -6.33
C ASP A 171 11.23 -17.48 -5.89
N GLY A 172 11.18 -16.77 -4.76
CA GLY A 172 12.33 -16.03 -4.22
C GLY A 172 12.75 -14.82 -5.06
N ARG A 173 11.86 -14.30 -5.91
CA ARG A 173 12.14 -13.14 -6.74
C ARG A 173 11.62 -11.85 -6.09
N ILE A 174 12.20 -10.74 -6.52
CA ILE A 174 11.72 -9.40 -6.21
C ILE A 174 11.24 -8.77 -7.51
N TYR A 175 10.01 -8.28 -7.54
CA TYR A 175 9.43 -7.57 -8.67
C TYR A 175 9.34 -6.09 -8.31
N ILE A 176 9.88 -5.21 -9.17
CA ILE A 176 10.08 -3.80 -8.85
C ILE A 176 9.54 -2.94 -9.99
N ASN A 177 8.62 -2.05 -9.67
CA ASN A 177 8.19 -1.02 -10.61
C ASN A 177 9.27 0.04 -10.80
N ILE A 178 9.58 0.36 -12.06
CA ILE A 178 10.51 1.43 -12.44
C ILE A 178 9.81 2.37 -13.43
N PRO A 179 9.05 3.35 -12.96
CA PRO A 179 8.20 4.20 -13.80
C PRO A 179 8.97 5.01 -14.84
N GLU A 180 10.18 5.48 -14.51
CA GLU A 180 11.01 6.28 -15.41
C GLU A 180 11.47 5.50 -16.64
N SER A 181 11.77 4.21 -16.46
CA SER A 181 12.15 3.32 -17.58
C SER A 181 10.96 2.58 -18.18
N HIS A 182 9.74 2.84 -17.74
CA HIS A 182 8.52 2.15 -18.18
C HIS A 182 8.68 0.62 -18.11
N SER A 183 9.26 0.11 -17.03
CA SER A 183 9.55 -1.32 -16.88
C SER A 183 9.18 -1.87 -15.51
N ILE A 184 9.15 -3.19 -15.45
CA ILE A 184 9.11 -3.94 -14.19
C ILE A 184 10.38 -4.78 -14.16
N ALA A 185 11.25 -4.52 -13.17
CA ALA A 185 12.45 -5.30 -12.97
C ALA A 185 12.13 -6.58 -12.18
N ILE A 186 12.87 -7.63 -12.48
CA ILE A 186 12.84 -8.93 -11.79
C ILE A 186 14.24 -9.17 -11.24
N VAL A 187 14.35 -9.31 -9.93
CA VAL A 187 15.61 -9.68 -9.28
C VAL A 187 15.51 -11.13 -8.83
N ASP A 188 16.42 -11.96 -9.31
CA ASP A 188 16.53 -13.36 -8.90
C ASP A 188 17.51 -13.45 -7.72
N THR A 189 17.01 -13.57 -6.49
CA THR A 189 17.83 -13.62 -5.28
C THR A 189 18.64 -14.91 -5.14
N ALA A 190 18.22 -15.99 -5.81
CA ALA A 190 18.96 -17.25 -5.85
C ALA A 190 20.11 -17.25 -6.86
N ALA A 191 20.08 -16.33 -7.84
CA ALA A 191 21.07 -16.17 -8.89
C ALA A 191 21.94 -14.91 -8.71
N ASP A 192 22.45 -14.70 -7.51
CA ASP A 192 23.32 -13.59 -7.13
C ASP A 192 22.72 -12.20 -7.44
N ASN A 193 21.45 -12.04 -7.13
CA ASN A 193 20.66 -10.84 -7.40
C ASN A 193 20.67 -10.40 -8.88
N ARG A 194 20.71 -11.37 -9.80
CA ARG A 194 20.66 -11.08 -11.22
C ARG A 194 19.37 -10.33 -11.58
N VAL A 195 19.53 -9.16 -12.22
CA VAL A 195 18.42 -8.31 -12.64
C VAL A 195 18.08 -8.58 -14.10
N SER A 196 16.81 -8.76 -14.36
CA SER A 196 16.19 -8.72 -15.71
C SER A 196 14.96 -7.82 -15.64
N SER A 197 14.35 -7.50 -16.78
CA SER A 197 13.15 -6.66 -16.80
C SER A 197 12.28 -6.99 -18.01
N PHE A 198 11.02 -6.57 -17.95
CA PHE A 198 10.11 -6.51 -19.07
C PHE A 198 9.42 -5.15 -19.14
N ASP A 199 8.96 -4.79 -20.34
CA ASP A 199 8.32 -3.50 -20.56
C ASP A 199 6.95 -3.44 -19.88
N ALA A 200 6.74 -2.41 -19.09
CA ALA A 200 5.43 -2.01 -18.62
C ALA A 200 4.67 -1.32 -19.75
N LYS A 201 3.44 -1.76 -20.02
CA LYS A 201 2.69 -1.31 -21.21
C LYS A 201 2.37 0.18 -21.21
N TRP A 202 2.22 0.78 -20.03
CA TRP A 202 1.87 2.20 -19.85
C TRP A 202 2.80 2.90 -18.88
N GLY A 203 2.69 4.23 -18.81
CA GLY A 203 3.51 5.06 -17.92
C GLY A 203 2.96 5.19 -16.51
N GLY A 204 3.88 5.43 -15.56
CA GLY A 204 3.52 5.68 -14.16
C GLY A 204 3.01 4.44 -13.44
N ASN A 205 3.75 3.34 -13.53
CA ASN A 205 3.54 2.11 -12.78
C ASN A 205 4.05 2.29 -11.34
N PHE A 206 3.20 2.87 -10.46
CA PHE A 206 3.56 3.11 -9.08
C PHE A 206 3.21 1.92 -8.17
N PRO A 207 1.93 1.56 -7.90
CA PRO A 207 1.64 0.46 -7.00
C PRO A 207 1.71 -0.91 -7.69
N MET A 208 2.06 -1.91 -6.90
CA MET A 208 2.12 -3.31 -7.32
C MET A 208 1.60 -4.24 -6.23
N ALA A 209 0.90 -5.29 -6.62
CA ALA A 209 0.60 -6.45 -5.79
C ALA A 209 1.01 -7.74 -6.49
N ILE A 210 1.26 -8.80 -5.72
CA ILE A 210 1.53 -10.14 -6.24
C ILE A 210 0.41 -11.10 -5.83
N ASP A 211 -0.02 -11.92 -6.77
CA ASP A 211 -0.91 -13.05 -6.52
C ASP A 211 -0.09 -14.34 -6.68
N GLU A 212 0.42 -14.82 -5.56
CA GLU A 212 1.28 -16.01 -5.50
C GLU A 212 0.58 -17.26 -6.00
N VAL A 213 -0.74 -17.37 -5.79
CA VAL A 213 -1.52 -18.55 -6.17
C VAL A 213 -1.65 -18.63 -7.69
N SER A 214 -1.96 -17.53 -8.33
CA SER A 214 -2.10 -17.47 -9.80
C SER A 214 -0.78 -17.17 -10.52
N GLN A 215 0.32 -16.95 -9.78
CA GLN A 215 1.63 -16.56 -10.31
C GLN A 215 1.53 -15.33 -11.23
N THR A 216 0.88 -14.29 -10.73
CA THR A 216 0.70 -13.05 -11.49
C THR A 216 1.05 -11.81 -10.69
N LEU A 217 1.48 -10.77 -11.42
CA LEU A 217 1.71 -9.43 -10.92
C LEU A 217 0.55 -8.53 -11.32
N LEU A 218 0.19 -7.63 -10.42
CA LEU A 218 -0.83 -6.60 -10.62
C LEU A 218 -0.14 -5.25 -10.50
N ALA A 219 0.06 -4.58 -11.62
CA ALA A 219 0.63 -3.23 -11.66
C ALA A 219 -0.45 -2.21 -12.01
N VAL A 220 -0.47 -1.08 -11.29
CA VAL A 220 -1.41 0.00 -11.57
C VAL A 220 -0.68 1.19 -12.15
N PHE A 221 -1.26 1.76 -13.20
CA PHE A 221 -0.70 2.83 -14.02
C PHE A 221 -1.49 4.13 -13.84
N ARG A 222 -0.78 5.25 -13.86
CA ARG A 222 -1.42 6.56 -13.81
C ARG A 222 -1.67 7.18 -15.18
N LYS A 223 -0.97 6.72 -16.23
CA LYS A 223 -1.00 7.34 -17.57
C LYS A 223 -1.10 6.29 -18.68
N PRO A 224 -2.35 5.94 -19.13
CA PRO A 224 -3.66 6.25 -18.54
C PRO A 224 -3.92 5.47 -17.26
N PRO A 225 -4.97 5.84 -16.46
CA PRO A 225 -5.35 5.10 -15.26
C PRO A 225 -5.83 3.69 -15.60
N ARG A 226 -5.00 2.69 -15.36
CA ARG A 226 -5.28 1.28 -15.64
C ARG A 226 -4.66 0.38 -14.59
N ILE A 227 -5.26 -0.79 -14.39
CA ILE A 227 -4.63 -1.91 -13.72
C ILE A 227 -4.38 -3.01 -14.73
N ALA A 228 -3.18 -3.60 -14.68
CA ALA A 228 -2.79 -4.71 -15.54
C ALA A 228 -2.33 -5.90 -14.74
N ARG A 229 -2.66 -7.08 -15.25
CA ARG A 229 -2.22 -8.38 -14.76
C ARG A 229 -1.18 -8.94 -15.73
N TYR A 230 0.00 -9.23 -15.20
CA TYR A 230 1.11 -9.86 -15.92
C TYR A 230 1.39 -11.25 -15.37
N SER A 231 1.86 -12.16 -16.21
CA SER A 231 2.47 -13.41 -15.76
C SER A 231 3.78 -13.09 -15.01
N SER A 232 3.95 -13.58 -13.79
CA SER A 232 5.20 -13.39 -13.03
C SER A 232 6.36 -14.20 -13.62
N LYS A 233 6.06 -15.22 -14.43
CA LYS A 233 7.05 -16.10 -15.04
C LYS A 233 7.85 -15.43 -16.15
N ASP A 234 7.17 -14.67 -17.01
CA ASP A 234 7.72 -14.17 -18.27
C ASP A 234 7.33 -12.71 -18.61
N GLY A 235 6.58 -12.03 -17.72
CA GLY A 235 6.14 -10.66 -17.93
C GLY A 235 5.04 -10.49 -18.98
N HIS A 236 4.45 -11.59 -19.51
CA HIS A 236 3.40 -11.48 -20.50
C HIS A 236 2.15 -10.80 -19.94
N LEU A 237 1.62 -9.81 -20.66
CA LEU A 237 0.37 -9.14 -20.30
C LEU A 237 -0.80 -10.08 -20.52
N LEU A 238 -1.51 -10.43 -19.44
CA LEU A 238 -2.66 -11.33 -19.47
C LEU A 238 -3.97 -10.55 -19.64
N ARG A 239 -4.10 -9.42 -18.96
CA ARG A 239 -5.31 -8.61 -18.95
C ARG A 239 -5.02 -7.19 -18.46
N ASP A 240 -5.84 -6.23 -18.88
CA ASP A 240 -5.88 -4.89 -18.33
C ASP A 240 -7.29 -4.28 -18.39
N VAL A 241 -7.59 -3.40 -17.46
CA VAL A 241 -8.84 -2.65 -17.40
C VAL A 241 -8.61 -1.23 -16.90
N GLU A 242 -9.55 -0.34 -17.15
CA GLU A 242 -9.53 1.00 -16.54
C GLU A 242 -9.81 0.95 -15.04
N THR A 243 -9.16 1.83 -14.29
CA THR A 243 -9.35 2.01 -12.85
C THR A 243 -9.45 3.49 -12.50
N CYS A 244 -9.57 3.81 -11.20
CA CYS A 244 -9.57 5.19 -10.74
C CYS A 244 -8.20 5.85 -10.93
N ALA A 245 -8.18 7.19 -11.03
CA ALA A 245 -6.96 7.95 -11.34
C ALA A 245 -6.10 8.24 -10.10
N ASP A 246 -4.79 8.42 -10.33
CA ASP A 246 -3.79 8.74 -9.31
C ASP A 246 -3.69 7.65 -8.23
N ALA A 247 -3.60 6.38 -8.65
CA ALA A 247 -3.40 5.26 -7.73
C ALA A 247 -1.98 5.27 -7.14
N ASP A 248 -1.87 4.99 -5.85
CA ASP A 248 -0.61 4.84 -5.11
C ASP A 248 -0.50 3.47 -4.41
N ASP A 249 -1.64 2.84 -4.13
CA ASP A 249 -1.66 1.50 -3.53
C ASP A 249 -2.66 0.56 -4.20
N VAL A 250 -2.30 -0.72 -4.19
CA VAL A 250 -3.17 -1.83 -4.60
C VAL A 250 -2.94 -3.02 -3.68
N PHE A 251 -4.02 -3.61 -3.19
CA PHE A 251 -3.98 -4.74 -2.26
C PHE A 251 -4.80 -5.91 -2.78
N LEU A 252 -4.28 -7.12 -2.57
CA LEU A 252 -5.00 -8.36 -2.83
C LEU A 252 -5.61 -8.89 -1.53
N ASP A 253 -6.94 -8.93 -1.48
CA ASP A 253 -7.70 -9.71 -0.52
C ASP A 253 -7.93 -11.12 -1.11
N ALA A 254 -7.01 -12.02 -0.80
CA ALA A 254 -7.07 -13.39 -1.30
C ALA A 254 -8.28 -14.17 -0.75
N LYS A 255 -8.73 -13.86 0.47
CA LYS A 255 -9.89 -14.49 1.13
C LYS A 255 -11.18 -14.27 0.35
N ARG A 256 -11.37 -13.04 -0.18
CA ARG A 256 -12.57 -12.64 -0.92
C ARG A 256 -12.36 -12.58 -2.43
N ARG A 257 -11.11 -12.86 -2.90
CA ARG A 257 -10.72 -12.72 -4.31
C ARG A 257 -11.01 -11.34 -4.85
N ARG A 258 -10.64 -10.31 -4.05
CA ARG A 258 -10.84 -8.90 -4.38
C ARG A 258 -9.51 -8.16 -4.46
N LEU A 259 -9.49 -7.11 -5.24
CA LEU A 259 -8.43 -6.11 -5.25
C LEU A 259 -9.00 -4.78 -4.77
N TYR A 260 -8.25 -4.07 -3.93
CA TYR A 260 -8.55 -2.71 -3.51
C TYR A 260 -7.52 -1.80 -4.15
N VAL A 261 -7.93 -0.96 -5.11
CA VAL A 261 -7.08 0.04 -5.75
C VAL A 261 -7.40 1.39 -5.12
N VAL A 262 -6.44 1.98 -4.42
CA VAL A 262 -6.60 3.24 -3.68
C VAL A 262 -6.09 4.41 -4.52
N CYS A 263 -6.96 5.37 -4.79
CA CYS A 263 -6.72 6.40 -5.79
C CYS A 263 -6.87 7.82 -5.23
N GLY A 264 -5.89 8.67 -5.51
CA GLY A 264 -5.87 10.09 -5.15
C GLY A 264 -7.00 10.92 -5.78
N GLN A 265 -7.65 10.41 -6.80
CA GLN A 265 -8.93 10.96 -7.31
C GLN A 265 -9.99 11.08 -6.20
N GLY A 266 -9.85 10.33 -5.10
CA GLY A 266 -10.82 10.23 -4.01
C GLY A 266 -11.75 9.04 -4.17
N ALA A 267 -11.20 7.89 -4.54
CA ALA A 267 -11.96 6.67 -4.73
C ALA A 267 -11.14 5.42 -4.37
N ILE A 268 -11.86 4.35 -4.02
CA ILE A 268 -11.34 2.99 -4.00
C ILE A 268 -12.10 2.19 -5.07
N ASP A 269 -11.39 1.64 -6.05
CA ASP A 269 -11.97 0.62 -6.93
C ASP A 269 -11.83 -0.76 -6.31
N ILE A 270 -12.94 -1.47 -6.17
CA ILE A 270 -12.99 -2.86 -5.75
C ILE A 270 -13.17 -3.71 -7.00
N LEU A 271 -12.20 -4.58 -7.28
CA LEU A 271 -12.21 -5.42 -8.47
C LEU A 271 -12.23 -6.90 -8.07
N GLU A 272 -12.82 -7.74 -8.90
CA GLU A 272 -12.61 -9.19 -8.82
C GLU A 272 -11.17 -9.50 -9.24
N SER A 273 -10.43 -10.25 -8.42
CA SER A 273 -8.98 -10.37 -8.55
C SER A 273 -8.50 -11.07 -9.82
N VAL A 274 -9.27 -12.00 -10.39
CA VAL A 274 -8.88 -12.76 -11.59
C VAL A 274 -9.28 -12.04 -12.88
N THR A 275 -10.55 -11.64 -12.97
CA THR A 275 -11.11 -11.04 -14.19
C THR A 275 -10.86 -9.55 -14.29
N LEU A 276 -10.42 -8.91 -13.20
CA LEU A 276 -10.30 -7.45 -13.03
C LEU A 276 -11.63 -6.70 -13.26
N LYS A 277 -12.76 -7.39 -13.25
CA LYS A 277 -14.07 -6.75 -13.36
C LYS A 277 -14.30 -5.90 -12.13
N ARG A 278 -14.62 -4.61 -12.32
CA ARG A 278 -14.97 -3.74 -11.21
C ARG A 278 -16.29 -4.18 -10.59
N ILE A 279 -16.23 -4.49 -9.30
CA ILE A 279 -17.37 -4.84 -8.45
C ILE A 279 -18.05 -3.55 -7.98
N GLU A 280 -17.25 -2.60 -7.48
CA GLU A 280 -17.74 -1.35 -6.88
C GLU A 280 -16.68 -0.25 -7.01
N ARG A 281 -17.12 1.01 -6.97
CA ARG A 281 -16.28 2.18 -6.73
C ARG A 281 -16.83 2.93 -5.53
N LEU A 282 -16.05 3.00 -4.45
CA LEU A 282 -16.39 3.74 -3.25
C LEU A 282 -15.74 5.11 -3.27
N ALA A 283 -16.49 6.13 -2.86
CA ALA A 283 -15.95 7.48 -2.70
C ALA A 283 -15.14 7.58 -1.40
N THR A 284 -13.97 8.19 -1.49
CA THR A 284 -13.15 8.60 -0.36
C THR A 284 -12.96 10.12 -0.36
N SER A 285 -11.79 10.60 -0.01
CA SER A 285 -11.43 12.02 -0.08
C SER A 285 -10.40 12.24 -1.19
N PRO A 286 -10.51 13.29 -2.01
CA PRO A 286 -9.45 13.63 -2.95
C PRO A 286 -8.08 13.73 -2.26
N GLY A 287 -7.05 13.12 -2.86
CA GLY A 287 -5.71 12.99 -2.28
C GLY A 287 -5.52 11.79 -1.36
N ALA A 288 -6.57 11.05 -1.00
CA ALA A 288 -6.49 9.81 -0.23
C ALA A 288 -6.08 8.66 -1.15
N ARG A 289 -4.78 8.51 -1.41
CA ARG A 289 -4.22 7.57 -2.37
C ARG A 289 -3.38 6.46 -1.75
N THR A 290 -2.93 6.65 -0.52
CA THR A 290 -2.14 5.68 0.23
C THR A 290 -3.00 4.95 1.25
N GLY A 291 -2.72 3.66 1.41
CA GLY A 291 -3.45 2.78 2.29
C GLY A 291 -2.60 1.64 2.85
N LEU A 292 -3.25 0.76 3.59
CA LEU A 292 -2.71 -0.52 4.04
C LEU A 292 -3.85 -1.51 4.24
N TYR A 293 -3.78 -2.67 3.61
CA TYR A 293 -4.67 -3.79 3.91
C TYR A 293 -3.95 -4.79 4.81
N SER A 294 -4.49 -5.02 6.00
CA SER A 294 -4.03 -6.09 6.89
C SER A 294 -4.97 -7.28 6.78
N SER A 295 -4.49 -8.38 6.21
CA SER A 295 -5.26 -9.62 6.12
C SER A 295 -5.46 -10.27 7.50
N GLU A 296 -4.55 -10.05 8.45
CA GLU A 296 -4.65 -10.57 9.82
C GLU A 296 -5.73 -9.86 10.62
N ALA A 297 -5.81 -8.54 10.49
CA ALA A 297 -6.85 -7.74 11.16
C ALA A 297 -8.17 -7.70 10.38
N ASP A 298 -8.14 -8.11 9.10
CA ASP A 298 -9.24 -7.97 8.14
C ASP A 298 -9.73 -6.51 8.03
N LEU A 299 -8.77 -5.57 7.94
CA LEU A 299 -9.01 -4.13 7.87
C LEU A 299 -8.23 -3.49 6.72
N LEU A 300 -8.87 -2.51 6.08
CA LEU A 300 -8.25 -1.61 5.12
C LEU A 300 -8.16 -0.21 5.73
N PHE A 301 -6.94 0.30 5.85
CA PHE A 301 -6.66 1.65 6.32
C PHE A 301 -6.41 2.56 5.12
N ILE A 302 -6.99 3.76 5.13
CA ILE A 302 -6.81 4.76 4.08
C ILE A 302 -6.35 6.07 4.73
N ALA A 303 -5.20 6.57 4.30
CA ALA A 303 -4.71 7.87 4.72
C ALA A 303 -5.42 8.99 3.97
N VAL A 304 -6.02 9.90 4.71
CA VAL A 304 -6.72 11.07 4.18
C VAL A 304 -5.95 12.32 4.58
N PRO A 305 -5.29 13.02 3.64
CA PRO A 305 -4.53 14.22 3.94
C PRO A 305 -5.45 15.38 4.34
N ALA A 306 -4.91 16.31 5.15
CA ALA A 306 -5.61 17.55 5.50
C ALA A 306 -5.92 18.38 4.24
N ARG A 307 -7.10 18.97 4.20
CA ARG A 307 -7.56 19.87 3.14
C ARG A 307 -8.25 21.09 3.75
N THR A 308 -8.55 22.09 2.91
CA THR A 308 -9.31 23.26 3.34
C THR A 308 -10.64 22.83 3.96
N GLY A 309 -10.81 23.07 5.27
CA GLY A 309 -12.00 22.72 6.04
C GLY A 309 -12.05 21.29 6.60
N GLY A 310 -10.97 20.49 6.44
CA GLY A 310 -10.89 19.13 6.98
C GLY A 310 -9.52 18.79 7.55
N GLU A 311 -9.50 18.06 8.66
CA GLU A 311 -8.27 17.53 9.26
C GLU A 311 -7.76 16.29 8.52
N ALA A 312 -6.45 16.04 8.63
CA ALA A 312 -5.89 14.74 8.25
C ALA A 312 -6.49 13.62 9.10
N ALA A 313 -6.72 12.46 8.52
CA ALA A 313 -7.31 11.32 9.22
C ALA A 313 -6.85 9.99 8.61
N VAL A 314 -7.00 8.91 9.36
CA VAL A 314 -7.03 7.54 8.83
C VAL A 314 -8.46 7.04 8.87
N TRP A 315 -8.96 6.60 7.71
CA TRP A 315 -10.25 5.93 7.63
C TRP A 315 -10.04 4.43 7.70
N VAL A 316 -10.77 3.78 8.58
CA VAL A 316 -10.70 2.33 8.83
C VAL A 316 -11.92 1.67 8.22
N TRP A 317 -11.69 0.73 7.29
CA TRP A 317 -12.74 0.00 6.60
C TRP A 317 -12.62 -1.49 6.91
N SER A 318 -13.76 -2.16 7.10
CA SER A 318 -13.81 -3.63 7.15
C SER A 318 -14.38 -4.18 5.86
N PRO A 319 -13.72 -5.18 5.22
CA PRO A 319 -14.30 -5.88 4.09
C PRO A 319 -15.52 -6.70 4.50
N ALA A 320 -16.63 -6.52 3.79
CA ALA A 320 -17.80 -7.36 3.94
C ALA A 320 -17.53 -8.79 3.39
N PRO A 321 -18.21 -9.81 3.91
CA PRO A 321 -18.05 -11.20 3.51
C PRO A 321 -18.15 -11.48 2.02
#